data_37d8841d832a3e9e3b0bfa2017e63235
#
_entry.id   37d8841d832a3e9e3b0bfa2017e63235
#
_cell.length_a   1.000
_cell.length_b   1.000
_cell.length_c   1.000
_cell.angle_alpha   90.00
_cell.angle_beta   90.00
_cell.angle_gamma   90.00
#
_symmetry.space_group_name_H-M   'P 1'
#
loop_
_entity.id
_entity.type
_entity.pdbx_description
1 polymer ?
#
loop_
_entity_poly.entity_id
_entity_poly.type
_entity_poly.pdbx_seq_one_letter_code
_entity_poly.pdbx_strand_id
1 'polypeptide(L)'
;MIEKTSDTRILEGDYGDQTLFNILYQLRVRNPGQDELMLISGGPINDRSKTSMIPVLGDLRVVFKQPAGESHTTHQDPLNGSIDLSKKNPLILEVQQRLSNQWSTRTIESHHSLELALHSMRKMETQAPSEPRTGLSPGGFAGILGYDLGQWTTGSRLSNPPPAGEILGVMWKTNGWIIHHRDTRSISLVGLENISSADIERWAHLDHAPVESIEPSSPVSIESRSEHEFKTREIIQAIKHGHVYQVNYGRRWEAPLENDPWSVFSKLNRTNPAPYSSWMRSPSLEWSVVSASPEQLLRIRDGIISTSPIKGTTPRGKDPAEDSERIDLLIKSKKDLAEHMMLVDLERHDLSSVCEPGSVIWSDFRI
;
A
#
# COMPACT_ATOMS: atom_id res chain seq x y z
N MET A 1 9.20 22.19 34.61
CA MET A 1 9.42 21.31 33.44
C MET A 1 8.04 20.84 33.05
N ILE A 2 7.42 21.44 32.06
CA ILE A 2 6.13 21.00 31.52
C ILE A 2 6.51 19.90 30.54
N GLU A 3 6.20 18.63 30.86
CA GLU A 3 6.17 17.56 29.89
C GLU A 3 5.26 18.02 28.73
N LYS A 4 5.83 18.29 27.56
CA LYS A 4 5.07 18.39 26.34
C LYS A 4 4.54 16.99 26.04
N THR A 5 3.36 16.70 26.55
CA THR A 5 2.52 15.62 26.05
C THR A 5 2.32 15.83 24.53
N SER A 6 2.40 14.73 23.80
CA SER A 6 2.26 14.64 22.35
C SER A 6 1.26 15.64 21.77
N ASP A 7 1.59 16.30 20.64
CA ASP A 7 0.71 17.19 19.86
C ASP A 7 -0.52 16.46 19.27
N THR A 8 -1.10 15.56 20.04
CA THR A 8 -2.25 14.76 19.66
C THR A 8 -3.49 15.32 20.34
N ARG A 9 -4.47 15.73 19.53
CA ARG A 9 -5.79 16.12 19.98
C ARG A 9 -6.78 15.02 19.66
N ILE A 10 -7.64 14.66 20.61
CA ILE A 10 -8.69 13.64 20.44
C ILE A 10 -10.03 14.35 20.39
N LEU A 11 -10.82 14.04 19.37
CA LEU A 11 -12.20 14.48 19.19
C LEU A 11 -13.08 13.29 19.54
N GLU A 12 -13.75 13.40 20.69
CA GLU A 12 -14.74 12.41 21.12
C GLU A 12 -16.08 12.68 20.43
N GLY A 13 -16.72 11.65 19.91
CA GLY A 13 -17.97 11.79 19.19
C GLY A 13 -18.48 10.47 18.60
N ASP A 14 -19.49 10.54 17.77
CA ASP A 14 -20.03 9.39 17.04
C ASP A 14 -19.65 9.48 15.55
N TYR A 15 -18.38 9.26 15.25
CA TYR A 15 -17.84 9.34 13.92
C TYR A 15 -17.92 7.98 13.21
N GLY A 16 -18.70 7.91 12.13
CA GLY A 16 -18.88 6.69 11.34
C GLY A 16 -17.82 6.47 10.27
N ASP A 17 -17.90 5.36 9.54
CA ASP A 17 -16.93 4.99 8.51
C ASP A 17 -16.87 5.96 7.32
N GLN A 18 -17.88 6.81 7.10
CA GLN A 18 -17.92 7.85 6.06
C GLN A 18 -17.17 9.13 6.46
N THR A 19 -16.82 9.28 7.72
CA THR A 19 -16.20 10.49 8.27
C THR A 19 -14.95 10.93 7.49
N LEU A 20 -14.03 10.01 7.22
CA LEU A 20 -12.81 10.37 6.49
C LEU A 20 -13.07 10.72 5.02
N PHE A 21 -14.09 10.13 4.39
CA PHE A 21 -14.51 10.51 3.03
C PHE A 21 -14.97 11.97 3.00
N ASN A 22 -15.79 12.38 3.99
CA ASN A 22 -16.27 13.74 4.11
C ASN A 22 -15.11 14.72 4.34
N ILE A 23 -14.19 14.38 5.25
CA ILE A 23 -13.04 15.22 5.56
C ILE A 23 -12.10 15.36 4.35
N LEU A 24 -11.78 14.26 3.65
CA LEU A 24 -10.91 14.32 2.47
C LEU A 24 -11.55 15.13 1.35
N TYR A 25 -12.86 15.01 1.16
CA TYR A 25 -13.58 15.83 0.18
C TYR A 25 -13.46 17.33 0.50
N GLN A 26 -13.60 17.72 1.76
CA GLN A 26 -13.44 19.12 2.17
C GLN A 26 -12.00 19.62 1.99
N LEU A 27 -11.00 18.76 2.24
CA LEU A 27 -9.60 19.09 1.97
C LEU A 27 -9.36 19.29 0.47
N ARG A 28 -9.92 18.44 -0.39
CA ARG A 28 -9.86 18.54 -1.86
C ARG A 28 -10.48 19.84 -2.37
N VAL A 29 -11.70 20.19 -1.92
CA VAL A 29 -12.41 21.40 -2.36
C VAL A 29 -11.62 22.67 -2.00
N ARG A 30 -10.97 22.67 -0.84
CA ARG A 30 -10.18 23.82 -0.36
C ARG A 30 -8.82 23.94 -1.04
N ASN A 31 -8.28 22.82 -1.49
CA ASN A 31 -6.96 22.75 -2.10
C ASN A 31 -7.00 21.99 -3.42
N PRO A 32 -7.68 22.52 -4.43
CA PRO A 32 -7.81 21.85 -5.72
C PRO A 32 -6.44 21.67 -6.38
N GLY A 33 -6.19 20.48 -6.92
CA GLY A 33 -4.91 20.17 -7.58
C GLY A 33 -3.80 19.69 -6.63
N GLN A 34 -4.06 19.55 -5.34
CA GLN A 34 -3.13 18.91 -4.42
C GLN A 34 -3.14 17.39 -4.56
N ASP A 35 -2.01 16.78 -4.18
CA ASP A 35 -1.91 15.32 -4.04
C ASP A 35 -2.78 14.85 -2.85
N GLU A 36 -3.36 13.66 -2.98
CA GLU A 36 -4.29 13.11 -2.00
C GLU A 36 -3.85 11.69 -1.61
N LEU A 37 -4.00 11.37 -0.34
CA LEU A 37 -3.80 10.02 0.18
C LEU A 37 -4.82 9.74 1.29
N MET A 38 -5.46 8.59 1.24
CA MET A 38 -6.31 8.08 2.31
C MET A 38 -6.16 6.57 2.42
N LEU A 39 -6.02 6.08 3.63
CA LEU A 39 -5.91 4.68 3.97
C LEU A 39 -7.14 4.29 4.79
N ILE A 40 -7.94 3.38 4.25
CA ILE A 40 -9.22 2.99 4.83
C ILE A 40 -9.19 1.53 5.24
N SER A 41 -9.61 1.27 6.46
CA SER A 41 -9.90 -0.06 6.94
C SER A 41 -11.38 -0.35 6.80
N GLY A 42 -11.73 -1.32 5.98
CA GLY A 42 -13.10 -1.76 5.73
C GLY A 42 -13.42 -3.12 6.37
N GLY A 43 -14.66 -3.56 6.21
CA GLY A 43 -15.15 -4.83 6.73
C GLY A 43 -15.36 -4.85 8.24
N PRO A 44 -15.51 -6.05 8.86
CA PRO A 44 -15.70 -6.19 10.29
C PRO A 44 -14.53 -5.60 11.09
N ILE A 45 -14.86 -5.00 12.25
CA ILE A 45 -13.84 -4.41 13.13
C ILE A 45 -13.09 -5.52 13.85
N ASN A 46 -11.78 -5.58 13.64
CA ASN A 46 -10.85 -6.49 14.31
C ASN A 46 -9.49 -5.78 14.45
N ASP A 47 -8.49 -6.44 14.99
CA ASP A 47 -7.17 -5.83 15.24
C ASP A 47 -6.47 -5.26 14.00
N ARG A 48 -6.84 -5.72 12.80
CA ARG A 48 -6.29 -5.26 11.52
C ARG A 48 -7.09 -4.11 10.89
N SER A 49 -8.33 -3.90 11.34
CA SER A 49 -9.27 -2.95 10.73
C SER A 49 -9.82 -1.91 11.72
N LYS A 50 -9.09 -1.63 12.80
CA LYS A 50 -9.50 -0.66 13.83
C LYS A 50 -9.33 0.80 13.43
N THR A 51 -8.42 1.09 12.50
CA THR A 51 -8.05 2.48 12.18
C THR A 51 -8.06 2.74 10.70
N SER A 52 -8.64 3.88 10.33
CA SER A 52 -8.52 4.49 9.00
C SER A 52 -7.84 5.84 9.15
N MET A 53 -7.15 6.34 8.12
CA MET A 53 -6.36 7.55 8.27
C MET A 53 -6.18 8.36 6.98
N ILE A 54 -6.03 9.68 7.16
CA ILE A 54 -5.61 10.61 6.12
C ILE A 54 -4.26 11.19 6.55
N PRO A 55 -3.15 10.87 5.88
CA PRO A 55 -1.92 11.63 6.04
C PRO A 55 -2.12 13.01 5.43
N VAL A 56 -1.88 14.04 6.20
CA VAL A 56 -1.85 15.42 5.70
C VAL A 56 -0.49 15.64 5.05
N LEU A 57 -0.49 15.69 3.71
CA LEU A 57 0.72 15.71 2.90
C LEU A 57 1.41 17.08 2.99
N GLY A 58 2.72 17.06 3.15
CA GLY A 58 3.58 18.23 3.16
C GLY A 58 3.97 18.70 1.75
N ASP A 59 4.94 19.61 1.72
CA ASP A 59 5.44 20.21 0.48
C ASP A 59 6.67 19.49 -0.09
N LEU A 60 6.95 18.27 0.38
CA LEU A 60 8.05 17.45 -0.10
C LEU A 60 7.54 16.07 -0.47
N ARG A 61 7.94 15.60 -1.66
CA ARG A 61 7.75 14.22 -2.08
C ARG A 61 9.00 13.67 -2.74
N VAL A 62 9.10 12.36 -2.72
CA VAL A 62 10.18 11.60 -3.36
C VAL A 62 9.54 10.72 -4.42
N VAL A 63 10.01 10.82 -5.64
CA VAL A 63 9.54 10.03 -6.80
C VAL A 63 10.64 9.08 -7.23
N PHE A 64 10.34 7.80 -7.21
CA PHE A 64 11.22 6.73 -7.68
C PHE A 64 10.94 6.50 -9.17
N LYS A 65 11.98 6.54 -10.01
CA LYS A 65 11.84 6.41 -11.46
C LYS A 65 12.75 5.36 -12.05
N GLN A 66 12.23 4.72 -13.10
CA GLN A 66 13.03 3.86 -13.96
C GLN A 66 14.13 4.69 -14.63
N PRO A 67 15.41 4.30 -14.53
CA PRO A 67 16.51 5.02 -15.18
C PRO A 67 16.39 4.98 -16.70
N ALA A 68 16.96 6.00 -17.36
CA ALA A 68 17.18 5.98 -18.79
C ALA A 68 18.34 5.02 -19.14
N GLY A 69 18.22 4.28 -20.22
CA GLY A 69 19.23 3.36 -20.72
C GLY A 69 18.66 1.98 -21.04
N GLU A 70 19.26 1.32 -22.00
CA GLU A 70 18.87 -0.03 -22.40
C GLU A 70 19.12 -1.00 -21.24
N SER A 71 18.11 -1.78 -20.88
CA SER A 71 18.32 -3.01 -20.13
C SER A 71 19.08 -3.95 -21.07
N HIS A 72 20.40 -3.98 -20.99
CA HIS A 72 21.17 -4.96 -21.74
C HIS A 72 20.69 -6.35 -21.37
N THR A 73 19.91 -6.94 -22.25
CA THR A 73 19.52 -8.34 -22.25
C THR A 73 20.75 -9.20 -22.57
N THR A 74 21.64 -9.33 -21.61
CA THR A 74 22.58 -10.44 -21.66
C THR A 74 21.93 -11.60 -20.94
N HIS A 75 21.54 -12.62 -21.70
CA HIS A 75 21.21 -13.94 -21.17
C HIS A 75 22.42 -14.46 -20.37
N GLN A 76 22.41 -14.26 -19.05
CA GLN A 76 23.28 -14.98 -18.15
C GLN A 76 22.41 -15.96 -17.37
N ASP A 77 22.88 -17.20 -17.34
CA ASP A 77 22.29 -18.33 -16.63
C ASP A 77 21.95 -17.98 -15.18
N PRO A 78 20.70 -18.10 -14.74
CA PRO A 78 20.30 -17.72 -13.39
C PRO A 78 20.88 -18.62 -12.29
N LEU A 79 21.61 -19.66 -12.62
CA LEU A 79 22.12 -20.67 -11.67
C LEU A 79 23.55 -20.44 -11.18
N ASN A 80 24.28 -19.49 -11.73
CA ASN A 80 25.68 -19.24 -11.33
C ASN A 80 26.01 -17.76 -11.17
N GLY A 81 25.90 -17.23 -9.95
CA GLY A 81 26.60 -16.03 -9.56
C GLY A 81 25.75 -15.01 -8.81
N SER A 82 26.30 -14.49 -7.75
CA SER A 82 25.83 -13.26 -7.09
C SER A 82 25.68 -12.16 -8.13
N ILE A 83 24.48 -11.60 -8.28
CA ILE A 83 24.22 -10.53 -9.22
C ILE A 83 24.86 -9.26 -8.64
N ASP A 84 25.86 -8.77 -9.34
CA ASP A 84 26.52 -7.51 -9.01
C ASP A 84 25.56 -6.35 -9.34
N LEU A 85 24.87 -5.84 -8.33
CA LEU A 85 23.95 -4.71 -8.45
C LEU A 85 24.63 -3.45 -9.00
N SER A 86 25.96 -3.33 -8.86
CA SER A 86 26.72 -2.19 -9.38
C SER A 86 26.70 -2.09 -10.91
N LYS A 87 26.40 -3.19 -11.59
CA LYS A 87 26.28 -3.25 -13.06
C LYS A 87 24.88 -2.91 -13.59
N LYS A 88 23.92 -2.65 -12.71
CA LYS A 88 22.59 -2.18 -13.12
C LYS A 88 22.59 -0.67 -13.24
N ASN A 89 21.75 -0.17 -14.15
CA ASN A 89 21.43 1.25 -14.15
C ASN A 89 20.86 1.64 -12.79
N PRO A 90 21.39 2.70 -12.16
CA PRO A 90 20.97 3.08 -10.82
C PRO A 90 19.53 3.56 -10.81
N LEU A 91 18.77 3.19 -9.78
CA LEU A 91 17.44 3.73 -9.50
C LEU A 91 17.53 5.26 -9.36
N ILE A 92 16.64 5.97 -10.02
CA ILE A 92 16.56 7.43 -9.93
C ILE A 92 15.60 7.83 -8.84
N LEU A 93 16.07 8.70 -7.98
CA LEU A 93 15.32 9.31 -6.88
C LEU A 93 15.20 10.82 -7.13
N GLU A 94 14.01 11.29 -7.48
CA GLU A 94 13.72 12.72 -7.59
C GLU A 94 13.12 13.24 -6.29
N VAL A 95 13.81 14.14 -5.61
CA VAL A 95 13.27 14.90 -4.50
C VAL A 95 12.60 16.14 -5.06
N GLN A 96 11.31 16.23 -4.87
CA GLN A 96 10.49 17.33 -5.38
C GLN A 96 9.92 18.15 -4.23
N GLN A 97 9.89 19.48 -4.40
CA GLN A 97 9.29 20.41 -3.46
C GLN A 97 8.17 21.19 -4.14
N ARG A 98 7.07 21.37 -3.40
CA ARG A 98 5.93 22.15 -3.85
C ARG A 98 6.12 23.62 -3.43
N LEU A 99 6.07 24.51 -4.41
CA LEU A 99 6.09 25.96 -4.21
C LEU A 99 4.92 26.56 -4.99
N SER A 100 4.09 27.36 -4.34
CA SER A 100 2.92 28.01 -4.99
C SER A 100 2.04 27.03 -5.78
N ASN A 101 1.74 25.86 -5.21
CA ASN A 101 0.95 24.77 -5.81
C ASN A 101 1.58 24.05 -7.03
N GLN A 102 2.86 24.28 -7.31
CA GLN A 102 3.58 23.57 -8.36
C GLN A 102 4.71 22.74 -7.76
N TRP A 103 4.86 21.52 -8.23
CA TRP A 103 5.98 20.65 -7.88
C TRP A 103 7.19 20.96 -8.77
N SER A 104 8.33 21.15 -8.15
CA SER A 104 9.61 21.34 -8.83
C SER A 104 10.65 20.38 -8.28
N THR A 105 11.49 19.83 -9.17
CA THR A 105 12.58 18.96 -8.76
C THR A 105 13.67 19.80 -8.09
N ARG A 106 13.97 19.45 -6.84
CA ARG A 106 15.02 20.08 -6.03
C ARG A 106 16.36 19.35 -6.20
N THR A 107 16.31 18.03 -6.18
CA THR A 107 17.49 17.17 -6.25
C THR A 107 17.17 15.91 -7.03
N ILE A 108 18.15 15.40 -7.79
CA ILE A 108 18.09 14.08 -8.42
C ILE A 108 19.27 13.28 -7.88
N GLU A 109 18.98 12.12 -7.33
CA GLU A 109 19.97 11.19 -6.80
C GLU A 109 19.91 9.88 -7.58
N SER A 110 21.00 9.12 -7.56
CA SER A 110 21.08 7.82 -8.22
C SER A 110 21.58 6.79 -7.24
N HIS A 111 20.86 5.66 -7.11
CA HIS A 111 21.19 4.63 -6.13
C HIS A 111 21.22 3.23 -6.76
N HIS A 112 22.23 2.44 -6.46
CA HIS A 112 22.37 1.06 -6.97
C HIS A 112 21.53 0.04 -6.20
N SER A 113 20.94 0.42 -5.05
CA SER A 113 19.99 -0.40 -4.31
C SER A 113 18.83 0.42 -3.78
N LEU A 114 17.66 -0.23 -3.59
CA LEU A 114 16.50 0.38 -2.97
C LEU A 114 16.80 0.77 -1.51
N GLU A 115 17.61 -0.02 -0.80
CA GLU A 115 18.01 0.28 0.56
C GLU A 115 18.71 1.64 0.67
N LEU A 116 19.69 1.93 -0.22
CA LEU A 116 20.37 3.22 -0.24
C LEU A 116 19.42 4.37 -0.56
N ALA A 117 18.48 4.16 -1.50
CA ALA A 117 17.47 5.15 -1.85
C ALA A 117 16.54 5.46 -0.66
N LEU A 118 16.05 4.42 0.03
CA LEU A 118 15.22 4.58 1.24
C LEU A 118 16.01 5.20 2.40
N HIS A 119 17.30 4.88 2.52
CA HIS A 119 18.16 5.52 3.51
C HIS A 119 18.34 7.01 3.24
N SER A 120 18.49 7.41 1.98
CA SER A 120 18.54 8.84 1.60
C SER A 120 17.22 9.54 1.92
N MET A 121 16.08 8.91 1.57
CA MET A 121 14.76 9.43 1.93
C MET A 121 14.59 9.58 3.45
N ARG A 122 15.02 8.61 4.23
CA ARG A 122 14.89 8.62 5.70
C ARG A 122 15.64 9.79 6.35
N LYS A 123 16.73 10.27 5.77
CA LYS A 123 17.45 11.47 6.26
C LYS A 123 16.60 12.75 6.19
N MET A 124 15.54 12.75 5.42
CA MET A 124 14.61 13.87 5.28
C MET A 124 13.46 13.81 6.31
N GLU A 125 13.35 12.73 7.11
CA GLU A 125 12.38 12.64 8.19
C GLU A 125 12.67 13.66 9.30
N THR A 126 11.61 14.13 9.93
CA THR A 126 11.72 14.92 11.16
C THR A 126 11.31 14.06 12.35
N GLN A 127 12.12 14.06 13.40
CA GLN A 127 11.76 13.38 14.63
C GLN A 127 10.66 14.19 15.34
N ALA A 128 9.53 13.54 15.59
CA ALA A 128 8.43 14.12 16.33
C ALA A 128 7.78 13.01 17.20
N PRO A 129 7.11 13.38 18.31
CA PRO A 129 6.39 12.42 19.13
C PRO A 129 5.34 11.66 18.30
N SER A 130 5.22 10.35 18.55
CA SER A 130 4.22 9.51 17.89
C SER A 130 2.92 9.44 18.71
N GLU A 131 1.80 9.22 18.01
CA GLU A 131 0.51 8.94 18.64
C GLU A 131 0.54 7.54 19.28
N PRO A 132 0.21 7.39 20.59
CA PRO A 132 0.43 6.14 21.32
C PRO A 132 -0.30 4.91 20.80
N ARG A 133 -1.53 5.07 20.21
CA ARG A 133 -2.36 3.95 19.72
C ARG A 133 -1.87 3.39 18.40
N THR A 134 -1.36 4.23 17.52
CA THR A 134 -0.96 3.84 16.16
C THR A 134 0.54 3.87 15.93
N GLY A 135 1.30 4.61 16.75
CA GLY A 135 2.73 4.85 16.55
C GLY A 135 3.05 5.85 15.44
N LEU A 136 2.03 6.51 14.86
CA LEU A 136 2.22 7.50 13.79
C LEU A 136 2.73 8.83 14.35
N SER A 137 3.65 9.46 13.62
CA SER A 137 4.21 10.78 13.94
C SER A 137 4.20 11.67 12.71
N PRO A 138 4.15 13.01 12.89
CA PRO A 138 4.38 13.93 11.79
C PRO A 138 5.84 13.82 11.30
N GLY A 139 6.08 14.21 10.03
CA GLY A 139 7.42 14.25 9.45
C GLY A 139 7.97 12.94 8.89
N GLY A 140 7.23 11.83 9.01
CA GLY A 140 7.49 10.60 8.30
C GLY A 140 7.01 10.64 6.84
N PHE A 141 7.00 9.50 6.17
CA PHE A 141 6.56 9.37 4.80
C PHE A 141 5.37 8.43 4.66
N ALA A 142 4.46 8.76 3.75
CA ALA A 142 3.35 7.92 3.33
C ALA A 142 3.27 7.90 1.80
N GLY A 143 2.92 6.75 1.19
CA GLY A 143 2.84 6.67 -0.26
C GLY A 143 2.78 5.24 -0.77
N ILE A 144 3.30 5.03 -1.97
CA ILE A 144 3.31 3.76 -2.68
C ILE A 144 4.71 3.43 -3.20
N LEU A 145 5.11 2.18 -3.04
CA LEU A 145 6.28 1.58 -3.64
C LEU A 145 5.81 0.44 -4.57
N GLY A 146 6.10 0.57 -5.86
CA GLY A 146 5.68 -0.42 -6.86
C GLY A 146 6.53 -1.69 -6.81
N TYR A 147 5.94 -2.79 -7.27
CA TYR A 147 6.58 -4.11 -7.32
C TYR A 147 7.91 -4.11 -8.08
N ASP A 148 8.00 -3.31 -9.14
CA ASP A 148 9.18 -3.25 -10.01
C ASP A 148 10.43 -2.67 -9.32
N LEU A 149 10.30 -2.01 -8.17
CA LEU A 149 11.42 -1.62 -7.32
C LEU A 149 12.21 -2.84 -6.79
N GLY A 150 11.62 -4.03 -6.80
CA GLY A 150 12.30 -5.28 -6.49
C GLY A 150 13.57 -5.54 -7.31
N GLN A 151 13.71 -4.91 -8.48
CA GLN A 151 14.94 -4.97 -9.29
C GLN A 151 16.18 -4.52 -8.53
N TRP A 152 16.03 -3.60 -7.57
CA TRP A 152 17.13 -3.04 -6.77
C TRP A 152 17.20 -3.62 -5.35
N THR A 153 16.46 -4.69 -5.07
CA THR A 153 16.52 -5.42 -3.80
C THR A 153 17.15 -6.80 -3.97
N THR A 154 16.60 -7.61 -4.86
CA THR A 154 16.94 -9.03 -5.00
C THR A 154 17.97 -9.29 -6.11
N GLY A 155 18.37 -8.26 -6.84
CA GLY A 155 19.21 -8.44 -8.02
C GLY A 155 18.51 -9.08 -9.22
N SER A 156 17.25 -9.45 -9.11
CA SER A 156 16.44 -9.99 -10.20
C SER A 156 16.34 -9.00 -11.36
N ARG A 157 16.29 -9.49 -12.58
CA ARG A 157 16.00 -8.69 -13.77
C ARG A 157 14.58 -8.98 -14.21
N LEU A 158 13.84 -7.91 -14.50
CA LEU A 158 12.53 -8.05 -15.14
C LEU A 158 12.72 -8.37 -16.61
N SER A 159 11.99 -9.35 -17.13
CA SER A 159 11.96 -9.64 -18.57
C SER A 159 11.32 -8.51 -19.38
N ASN A 160 10.37 -7.78 -18.77
CA ASN A 160 9.71 -6.61 -19.33
C ASN A 160 9.81 -5.46 -18.33
N PRO A 161 10.95 -4.76 -18.25
CA PRO A 161 11.08 -3.63 -17.35
C PRO A 161 10.19 -2.47 -17.79
N PRO A 162 9.72 -1.64 -16.86
CA PRO A 162 9.00 -0.41 -17.18
C PRO A 162 9.81 0.51 -18.11
N PRO A 163 9.15 1.34 -18.92
CA PRO A 163 9.82 2.32 -19.76
C PRO A 163 10.73 3.29 -18.96
N ALA A 164 11.74 3.83 -19.60
CA ALA A 164 12.59 4.87 -19.01
C ALA A 164 11.75 6.07 -18.55
N GLY A 165 12.02 6.54 -17.34
CA GLY A 165 11.29 7.65 -16.71
C GLY A 165 9.97 7.25 -16.07
N GLU A 166 9.52 5.99 -16.21
CA GLU A 166 8.30 5.50 -15.55
C GLU A 166 8.41 5.64 -14.03
N ILE A 167 7.29 6.03 -13.41
CA ILE A 167 7.18 6.19 -11.96
C ILE A 167 7.03 4.82 -11.31
N LEU A 168 7.99 4.44 -10.48
CA LEU A 168 8.02 3.18 -9.75
C LEU A 168 7.49 3.31 -8.32
N GLY A 169 7.37 4.53 -7.82
CA GLY A 169 6.85 4.81 -6.50
C GLY A 169 6.84 6.29 -6.19
N VAL A 170 5.98 6.67 -5.25
CA VAL A 170 5.91 8.05 -4.75
C VAL A 170 5.69 8.01 -3.24
N MET A 171 6.52 8.73 -2.52
CA MET A 171 6.43 8.89 -1.07
C MET A 171 6.34 10.37 -0.72
N TRP A 172 5.29 10.77 -0.03
CA TRP A 172 5.09 12.14 0.43
C TRP A 172 5.51 12.25 1.89
N LYS A 173 6.24 13.31 2.21
CA LYS A 173 6.48 13.68 3.60
C LYS A 173 5.16 14.14 4.22
N THR A 174 4.86 13.67 5.43
CA THR A 174 3.61 14.02 6.12
C THR A 174 3.82 15.17 7.09
N ASN A 175 2.88 16.11 7.13
CA ASN A 175 2.85 17.15 8.16
C ASN A 175 2.12 16.67 9.43
N GLY A 176 1.26 15.67 9.30
CA GLY A 176 0.50 15.10 10.39
C GLY A 176 -0.53 14.09 9.89
N TRP A 177 -1.43 13.68 10.78
CA TRP A 177 -2.39 12.61 10.52
C TRP A 177 -3.76 12.94 11.08
N ILE A 178 -4.81 12.63 10.33
CA ILE A 178 -6.19 12.55 10.81
C ILE A 178 -6.51 11.05 10.88
N ILE A 179 -6.74 10.54 12.09
CA ILE A 179 -6.91 9.11 12.35
C ILE A 179 -8.31 8.88 12.89
N HIS A 180 -9.09 8.08 12.19
CA HIS A 180 -10.39 7.60 12.66
C HIS A 180 -10.23 6.25 13.34
N HIS A 181 -10.60 6.16 14.60
CA HIS A 181 -10.63 4.94 15.40
C HIS A 181 -12.04 4.36 15.31
N ARG A 182 -12.20 3.32 14.50
CA ARG A 182 -13.50 2.70 14.18
C ARG A 182 -14.14 2.02 15.38
N ASP A 183 -13.32 1.45 16.28
CA ASP A 183 -13.76 0.77 17.49
C ASP A 183 -14.34 1.73 18.55
N THR A 184 -13.75 2.90 18.70
CA THR A 184 -14.19 3.94 19.65
C THR A 184 -15.01 5.05 18.98
N ARG A 185 -15.10 5.05 17.64
CA ARG A 185 -15.78 6.08 16.84
C ARG A 185 -15.27 7.50 17.12
N SER A 186 -13.97 7.63 17.41
CA SER A 186 -13.29 8.89 17.73
C SER A 186 -12.26 9.27 16.65
N ILE A 187 -11.81 10.53 16.65
CA ILE A 187 -10.78 11.02 15.73
C ILE A 187 -9.59 11.51 16.53
N SER A 188 -8.38 11.10 16.14
CA SER A 188 -7.13 11.68 16.62
C SER A 188 -6.52 12.59 15.54
N LEU A 189 -6.09 13.78 15.95
CA LEU A 189 -5.34 14.75 15.13
C LEU A 189 -3.90 14.80 15.63
N VAL A 190 -2.95 14.41 14.80
CA VAL A 190 -1.53 14.29 15.17
C VAL A 190 -0.70 15.27 14.37
N GLY A 191 0.03 16.19 15.03
CA GLY A 191 0.91 17.18 14.39
C GLY A 191 0.19 18.23 13.54
N LEU A 192 -1.10 18.46 13.73
CA LEU A 192 -1.94 19.31 12.89
C LEU A 192 -2.33 20.62 13.61
N GLU A 193 -1.37 21.40 14.10
CA GLU A 193 -1.62 22.63 14.82
C GLU A 193 -2.42 23.66 13.99
N ASN A 194 -2.23 23.69 12.68
CA ASN A 194 -2.84 24.63 11.75
C ASN A 194 -4.26 24.22 11.29
N ILE A 195 -4.74 23.06 11.69
CA ILE A 195 -6.10 22.58 11.36
C ILE A 195 -6.95 22.67 12.62
N SER A 196 -8.02 23.46 12.56
CA SER A 196 -8.95 23.62 13.68
C SER A 196 -9.71 22.33 13.96
N SER A 197 -9.80 21.93 15.23
CA SER A 197 -10.67 20.82 15.67
C SER A 197 -12.12 21.03 15.24
N ALA A 198 -12.64 22.25 15.40
CA ALA A 198 -13.99 22.63 14.98
C ALA A 198 -14.21 22.50 13.45
N ASP A 199 -13.19 22.72 12.64
CA ASP A 199 -13.27 22.48 11.19
C ASP A 199 -13.39 20.98 10.90
N ILE A 200 -12.59 20.15 11.55
CA ILE A 200 -12.64 18.70 11.38
C ILE A 200 -14.00 18.15 11.83
N GLU A 201 -14.49 18.57 12.99
CA GLU A 201 -15.83 18.19 13.49
C GLU A 201 -16.93 18.54 12.48
N ARG A 202 -16.91 19.80 11.98
CA ARG A 202 -17.86 20.25 10.97
C ARG A 202 -17.75 19.42 9.68
N TRP A 203 -16.53 19.17 9.17
CA TRP A 203 -16.34 18.42 7.93
C TRP A 203 -16.71 16.96 8.06
N ALA A 204 -16.52 16.37 9.23
CA ALA A 204 -16.89 14.98 9.51
C ALA A 204 -18.39 14.71 9.30
N HIS A 205 -19.23 15.72 9.52
CA HIS A 205 -20.69 15.64 9.42
C HIS A 205 -21.27 16.25 8.14
N LEU A 206 -20.43 16.82 7.26
CA LEU A 206 -20.90 17.29 5.96
C LEU A 206 -21.05 16.13 4.98
N ASP A 207 -22.01 16.24 4.07
CA ASP A 207 -22.11 15.29 2.98
C ASP A 207 -20.85 15.32 2.10
N HIS A 208 -20.36 14.14 1.74
CA HIS A 208 -19.30 13.98 0.76
C HIS A 208 -19.84 14.19 -0.65
N ALA A 209 -18.92 14.37 -1.61
CA ALA A 209 -19.29 14.51 -3.01
C ALA A 209 -20.26 13.39 -3.43
N PRO A 210 -21.30 13.73 -4.19
CA PRO A 210 -22.11 12.72 -4.82
C PRO A 210 -21.21 11.78 -5.63
N VAL A 211 -21.32 10.49 -5.36
CA VAL A 211 -20.63 9.48 -6.17
C VAL A 211 -21.34 9.41 -7.50
N GLU A 212 -20.66 9.85 -8.55
CA GLU A 212 -21.19 9.73 -9.90
C GLU A 212 -21.47 8.26 -10.24
N SER A 213 -22.52 8.02 -11.01
CA SER A 213 -22.76 6.70 -11.58
C SER A 213 -21.59 6.33 -12.50
N ILE A 214 -20.94 5.21 -12.22
CA ILE A 214 -19.90 4.70 -13.11
C ILE A 214 -20.61 3.95 -14.23
N GLU A 215 -20.53 4.48 -15.44
CA GLU A 215 -20.98 3.76 -16.62
C GLU A 215 -20.08 2.53 -16.83
N PRO A 216 -20.66 1.36 -17.06
CA PRO A 216 -19.89 0.15 -17.27
C PRO A 216 -19.14 0.27 -18.61
N SER A 217 -17.82 0.41 -18.57
CA SER A 217 -16.97 0.22 -19.73
C SER A 217 -16.64 -1.27 -19.87
N SER A 218 -16.52 -1.74 -21.12
CA SER A 218 -16.11 -3.13 -21.36
C SER A 218 -14.59 -3.25 -21.24
N PRO A 219 -14.06 -3.85 -20.17
CA PRO A 219 -12.62 -3.99 -20.02
C PRO A 219 -12.06 -4.98 -21.05
N VAL A 220 -10.91 -4.64 -21.60
CA VAL A 220 -10.18 -5.49 -22.56
C VAL A 220 -9.01 -6.12 -21.85
N SER A 221 -8.87 -7.44 -21.97
CA SER A 221 -7.70 -8.16 -21.49
C SER A 221 -6.51 -7.91 -22.41
N ILE A 222 -5.39 -7.48 -21.87
CA ILE A 222 -4.15 -7.28 -22.64
C ILE A 222 -3.58 -8.62 -23.13
N GLU A 223 -3.82 -9.68 -22.40
CA GLU A 223 -3.43 -11.03 -22.77
C GLU A 223 -4.65 -11.82 -23.23
N SER A 224 -4.53 -12.53 -24.34
CA SER A 224 -5.61 -13.40 -24.84
C SER A 224 -5.80 -14.59 -23.90
N ARG A 225 -6.98 -15.21 -23.98
CA ARG A 225 -7.27 -16.43 -23.21
C ARG A 225 -6.30 -17.55 -23.55
N SER A 226 -5.98 -17.76 -24.81
CA SER A 226 -5.08 -18.80 -25.28
C SER A 226 -3.65 -18.62 -24.80
N GLU A 227 -3.14 -17.39 -24.78
CA GLU A 227 -1.83 -17.05 -24.22
C GLU A 227 -1.79 -17.32 -22.72
N HIS A 228 -2.83 -16.90 -21.99
CA HIS A 228 -2.92 -17.16 -20.56
C HIS A 228 -2.93 -18.66 -20.23
N GLU A 229 -3.72 -19.45 -20.96
CA GLU A 229 -3.77 -20.91 -20.81
C GLU A 229 -2.44 -21.57 -21.17
N PHE A 230 -1.74 -21.09 -22.19
CA PHE A 230 -0.42 -21.59 -22.59
C PHE A 230 0.61 -21.34 -21.48
N LYS A 231 0.75 -20.09 -21.01
CA LYS A 231 1.69 -19.74 -19.93
C LYS A 231 1.37 -20.44 -18.63
N THR A 232 0.07 -20.62 -18.30
CA THR A 232 -0.32 -21.40 -17.12
C THR A 232 0.15 -22.84 -17.21
N ARG A 233 0.07 -23.48 -18.39
CA ARG A 233 0.62 -24.85 -18.59
C ARG A 233 2.14 -24.89 -18.43
N GLU A 234 2.86 -23.90 -18.95
CA GLU A 234 4.33 -23.81 -18.77
C GLU A 234 4.70 -23.67 -17.28
N ILE A 235 3.99 -22.81 -16.54
CA ILE A 235 4.19 -22.64 -15.08
C ILE A 235 3.95 -23.96 -14.34
N ILE A 236 2.87 -24.69 -14.66
CA ILE A 236 2.57 -26.00 -14.05
C ILE A 236 3.70 -27.00 -14.34
N GLN A 237 4.28 -26.99 -15.54
CA GLN A 237 5.41 -27.85 -15.84
C GLN A 237 6.67 -27.44 -15.06
N ALA A 238 6.96 -26.15 -14.96
CA ALA A 238 8.09 -25.66 -14.15
C ALA A 238 7.98 -26.06 -12.67
N ILE A 239 6.77 -26.02 -12.10
CA ILE A 239 6.49 -26.53 -10.74
C ILE A 239 6.76 -28.04 -10.65
N LYS A 240 6.26 -28.83 -11.61
CA LYS A 240 6.46 -30.29 -11.62
C LYS A 240 7.93 -30.69 -11.74
N HIS A 241 8.74 -29.90 -12.44
CA HIS A 241 10.18 -30.12 -12.55
C HIS A 241 10.99 -29.57 -11.37
N GLY A 242 10.35 -28.88 -10.40
CA GLY A 242 11.01 -28.31 -9.24
C GLY A 242 11.82 -27.04 -9.54
N HIS A 243 11.60 -26.39 -10.69
CA HIS A 243 12.24 -25.12 -11.02
C HIS A 243 11.71 -23.98 -10.16
N VAL A 244 10.42 -24.04 -9.81
CA VAL A 244 9.73 -23.12 -8.91
C VAL A 244 8.73 -23.92 -8.07
N TYR A 245 8.37 -23.43 -6.89
CA TYR A 245 7.36 -24.09 -6.05
C TYR A 245 6.00 -23.40 -6.13
N GLN A 246 5.99 -22.08 -6.44
CA GLN A 246 4.79 -21.28 -6.61
C GLN A 246 5.08 -20.13 -7.60
N VAL A 247 4.05 -19.72 -8.34
CA VAL A 247 4.10 -18.53 -9.22
C VAL A 247 2.80 -17.76 -9.07
N ASN A 248 2.89 -16.46 -8.81
CA ASN A 248 1.78 -15.55 -8.89
C ASN A 248 1.66 -15.05 -10.35
N TYR A 249 0.60 -15.45 -11.02
CA TYR A 249 0.38 -15.11 -12.42
C TYR A 249 -0.97 -14.44 -12.60
N GLY A 250 -0.95 -13.12 -12.85
CA GLY A 250 -2.13 -12.29 -12.99
C GLY A 250 -2.44 -11.95 -14.45
N ARG A 251 -3.68 -11.52 -14.71
CA ARG A 251 -4.11 -10.94 -15.99
C ARG A 251 -4.30 -9.45 -15.84
N ARG A 252 -3.84 -8.70 -16.83
CA ARG A 252 -4.05 -7.25 -16.94
C ARG A 252 -5.28 -6.97 -17.79
N TRP A 253 -6.14 -6.08 -17.28
CA TRP A 253 -7.31 -5.58 -17.95
C TRP A 253 -7.23 -4.06 -18.05
N GLU A 254 -7.64 -3.52 -19.16
CA GLU A 254 -7.68 -2.07 -19.39
C GLU A 254 -9.08 -1.65 -19.83
N ALA A 255 -9.52 -0.50 -19.37
CA ALA A 255 -10.79 0.09 -19.75
C ALA A 255 -10.66 1.63 -19.73
N PRO A 256 -11.33 2.33 -20.67
CA PRO A 256 -11.49 3.76 -20.54
C PRO A 256 -12.19 4.13 -19.22
N LEU A 257 -11.75 5.20 -18.60
CA LEU A 257 -12.39 5.77 -17.42
C LEU A 257 -12.74 7.23 -17.71
N GLU A 258 -14.03 7.52 -17.88
CA GLU A 258 -14.52 8.88 -18.15
C GLU A 258 -14.83 9.65 -16.85
N ASN A 259 -15.13 8.93 -15.78
CA ASN A 259 -15.46 9.51 -14.47
C ASN A 259 -14.21 9.82 -13.65
N ASP A 260 -14.38 10.67 -12.62
CA ASP A 260 -13.35 10.86 -11.60
C ASP A 260 -13.03 9.49 -10.94
N PRO A 261 -11.76 9.07 -10.87
CA PRO A 261 -11.32 7.84 -10.19
C PRO A 261 -11.83 7.71 -8.74
N TRP A 262 -12.19 8.82 -8.09
CA TRP A 262 -12.84 8.85 -6.78
C TRP A 262 -14.16 8.06 -6.76
N SER A 263 -14.95 8.13 -7.83
CA SER A 263 -16.19 7.37 -7.96
C SER A 263 -15.92 5.86 -7.98
N VAL A 264 -14.84 5.44 -8.64
CA VAL A 264 -14.38 4.03 -8.63
C VAL A 264 -13.99 3.60 -7.22
N PHE A 265 -13.18 4.41 -6.52
CA PHE A 265 -12.78 4.11 -5.14
C PHE A 265 -13.98 4.01 -4.20
N SER A 266 -14.88 4.97 -4.26
CA SER A 266 -16.08 5.00 -3.41
C SER A 266 -16.97 3.78 -3.65
N LYS A 267 -17.16 3.37 -4.91
CA LYS A 267 -17.92 2.17 -5.26
C LYS A 267 -17.20 0.90 -4.80
N LEU A 268 -15.89 0.80 -5.05
CA LEU A 268 -15.07 -0.35 -4.65
C LEU A 268 -15.10 -0.54 -3.13
N ASN A 269 -14.85 0.51 -2.36
CA ASN A 269 -14.85 0.43 -0.91
C ASN A 269 -16.21 0.04 -0.32
N ARG A 270 -17.31 0.41 -0.99
CA ARG A 270 -18.67 0.02 -0.55
C ARG A 270 -19.01 -1.43 -0.91
N THR A 271 -18.58 -1.91 -2.08
CA THR A 271 -18.92 -3.25 -2.57
C THR A 271 -17.94 -4.33 -2.13
N ASN A 272 -16.69 -3.95 -1.90
CA ASN A 272 -15.62 -4.86 -1.46
C ASN A 272 -14.75 -4.18 -0.38
N PRO A 273 -15.31 -3.94 0.82
CA PRO A 273 -14.57 -3.31 1.91
C PRO A 273 -13.43 -4.23 2.36
N ALA A 274 -12.20 -3.73 2.30
CA ALA A 274 -11.01 -4.47 2.68
C ALA A 274 -10.22 -3.73 3.78
N PRO A 275 -9.49 -4.44 4.66
CA PRO A 275 -8.81 -3.82 5.80
C PRO A 275 -7.67 -2.85 5.42
N TYR A 276 -7.14 -2.94 4.21
CA TYR A 276 -6.03 -2.11 3.73
C TYR A 276 -6.38 -1.45 2.39
N SER A 277 -7.58 -0.89 2.28
CA SER A 277 -7.98 -0.11 1.11
C SER A 277 -7.26 1.23 1.06
N SER A 278 -6.93 1.71 -0.14
CA SER A 278 -6.27 3.00 -0.29
C SER A 278 -6.77 3.79 -1.50
N TRP A 279 -6.81 5.09 -1.31
CA TRP A 279 -6.95 6.11 -2.33
C TRP A 279 -5.67 6.94 -2.39
N MET A 280 -5.09 7.06 -3.57
CA MET A 280 -3.96 7.94 -3.84
C MET A 280 -4.20 8.66 -5.15
N ARG A 281 -3.92 9.97 -5.18
CA ARG A 281 -4.03 10.78 -6.39
C ARG A 281 -2.92 11.82 -6.42
N SER A 282 -2.29 11.96 -7.58
CA SER A 282 -1.37 13.04 -7.88
C SER A 282 -1.74 13.68 -9.21
N PRO A 283 -2.44 14.82 -9.20
CA PRO A 283 -2.80 15.53 -10.43
C PRO A 283 -1.59 15.92 -11.27
N SER A 284 -0.49 16.32 -10.63
CA SER A 284 0.73 16.74 -11.33
C SER A 284 1.54 15.59 -11.94
N LEU A 285 1.28 14.36 -11.53
CA LEU A 285 1.85 13.13 -12.12
C LEU A 285 0.82 12.43 -13.01
N GLU A 286 -0.39 12.98 -13.13
CA GLU A 286 -1.48 12.48 -13.97
C GLU A 286 -1.92 11.04 -13.69
N TRP A 287 -1.89 10.61 -12.39
CA TRP A 287 -2.33 9.29 -12.01
C TRP A 287 -3.13 9.25 -10.70
N SER A 288 -3.86 8.16 -10.55
CA SER A 288 -4.54 7.78 -9.31
C SER A 288 -4.43 6.29 -9.09
N VAL A 289 -4.37 5.88 -7.83
CA VAL A 289 -4.41 4.47 -7.41
C VAL A 289 -5.64 4.25 -6.54
N VAL A 290 -6.40 3.24 -6.91
CA VAL A 290 -7.56 2.74 -6.18
C VAL A 290 -7.28 1.30 -5.77
N SER A 291 -7.26 1.03 -4.48
CA SER A 291 -6.91 -0.30 -3.96
C SER A 291 -7.91 -0.78 -2.91
N ALA A 292 -8.20 -2.09 -2.94
CA ALA A 292 -8.92 -2.83 -1.91
C ALA A 292 -8.08 -4.06 -1.54
N SER A 293 -7.03 -3.87 -0.74
CA SER A 293 -6.12 -4.94 -0.34
C SER A 293 -6.59 -5.64 0.94
N PRO A 294 -6.67 -6.97 0.95
CA PRO A 294 -7.00 -7.73 2.15
C PRO A 294 -5.80 -7.99 3.05
N GLU A 295 -4.57 -7.82 2.57
CA GLU A 295 -3.37 -8.39 3.16
C GLU A 295 -2.38 -7.32 3.62
N GLN A 296 -1.80 -7.54 4.81
CA GLN A 296 -0.73 -6.72 5.37
C GLN A 296 0.61 -7.35 5.00
N LEU A 297 1.45 -6.62 4.26
CA LEU A 297 2.81 -7.09 3.97
C LEU A 297 3.62 -7.20 5.26
N LEU A 298 3.79 -6.10 5.97
CA LEU A 298 4.45 -6.08 7.27
C LEU A 298 4.02 -4.86 8.10
N ARG A 299 4.19 -4.96 9.40
CA ARG A 299 4.01 -3.89 10.38
C ARG A 299 5.21 -3.86 11.30
N ILE A 300 5.76 -2.67 11.52
CA ILE A 300 6.84 -2.45 12.48
C ILE A 300 6.32 -1.51 13.56
N ARG A 301 6.37 -1.96 14.81
CA ARG A 301 5.97 -1.16 15.96
C ARG A 301 6.78 -1.58 17.20
N ASP A 302 7.29 -0.61 17.92
CA ASP A 302 8.03 -0.83 19.18
C ASP A 302 9.17 -1.87 19.05
N GLY A 303 9.86 -1.85 17.89
CA GLY A 303 10.93 -2.79 17.58
C GLY A 303 10.46 -4.20 17.19
N ILE A 304 9.16 -4.44 17.12
CA ILE A 304 8.58 -5.73 16.70
C ILE A 304 8.11 -5.64 15.26
N ILE A 305 8.55 -6.59 14.44
CA ILE A 305 8.07 -6.78 13.07
C ILE A 305 7.01 -7.89 13.07
N SER A 306 5.89 -7.64 12.42
CA SER A 306 4.84 -8.65 12.24
C SER A 306 4.34 -8.68 10.79
N THR A 307 3.98 -9.86 10.32
CA THR A 307 3.33 -10.11 9.03
C THR A 307 2.12 -11.02 9.24
N SER A 308 1.22 -11.06 8.26
CA SER A 308 -0.01 -11.86 8.34
C SER A 308 -0.42 -12.34 6.95
N PRO A 309 0.26 -13.36 6.42
CA PRO A 309 -0.04 -13.91 5.10
C PRO A 309 -1.42 -14.56 5.06
N ILE A 310 -2.09 -14.42 3.92
CA ILE A 310 -3.41 -15.00 3.68
C ILE A 310 -3.32 -16.05 2.58
N LYS A 311 -3.82 -17.26 2.85
CA LYS A 311 -4.06 -18.30 1.84
C LYS A 311 -5.36 -19.06 2.10
N GLY A 312 -5.94 -19.51 0.99
CA GLY A 312 -7.25 -20.11 0.99
C GLY A 312 -8.37 -19.06 0.98
N THR A 313 -9.32 -19.24 0.07
CA THR A 313 -10.50 -18.40 -0.04
C THR A 313 -11.72 -19.24 -0.34
N THR A 314 -12.84 -18.90 0.30
CA THR A 314 -14.14 -19.49 0.01
C THR A 314 -15.20 -18.38 -0.04
N PRO A 315 -16.22 -18.50 -0.91
CA PRO A 315 -17.33 -17.58 -0.88
C PRO A 315 -18.04 -17.60 0.47
N ARG A 316 -18.57 -16.47 0.91
CA ARG A 316 -19.41 -16.38 2.11
C ARG A 316 -20.69 -17.23 1.92
N GLY A 317 -21.19 -17.76 3.01
CA GLY A 317 -22.48 -18.43 3.04
C GLY A 317 -23.64 -17.46 2.83
N LYS A 318 -24.79 -17.97 2.34
CA LYS A 318 -26.02 -17.19 2.15
C LYS A 318 -26.72 -16.88 3.49
N ASP A 319 -26.45 -17.70 4.48
CA ASP A 319 -26.94 -17.58 5.84
C ASP A 319 -25.85 -17.99 6.84
N PRO A 320 -26.03 -17.73 8.16
CA PRO A 320 -25.02 -18.03 9.17
C PRO A 320 -24.65 -19.52 9.28
N ALA A 321 -25.56 -20.43 8.96
CA ALA A 321 -25.30 -21.87 9.03
C ALA A 321 -24.40 -22.32 7.86
N GLU A 322 -24.74 -21.92 6.64
CA GLU A 322 -23.91 -22.16 5.45
C GLU A 322 -22.52 -21.48 5.59
N ASP A 323 -22.47 -20.28 6.14
CA ASP A 323 -21.20 -19.57 6.36
C ASP A 323 -20.29 -20.31 7.34
N SER A 324 -20.85 -20.83 8.44
CA SER A 324 -20.10 -21.66 9.40
C SER A 324 -19.58 -22.96 8.75
N GLU A 325 -20.40 -23.62 7.95
CA GLU A 325 -19.96 -24.82 7.21
C GLU A 325 -18.81 -24.51 6.26
N ARG A 326 -18.88 -23.42 5.52
CA ARG A 326 -17.82 -22.98 4.59
C ARG A 326 -16.52 -22.63 5.30
N ILE A 327 -16.60 -21.95 6.46
CA ILE A 327 -15.44 -21.70 7.32
C ILE A 327 -14.81 -23.02 7.75
N ASP A 328 -15.60 -23.99 8.20
CA ASP A 328 -15.13 -25.29 8.62
C ASP A 328 -14.45 -26.07 7.48
N LEU A 329 -15.01 -26.02 6.28
CA LEU A 329 -14.41 -26.64 5.09
C LEU A 329 -13.08 -25.99 4.72
N LEU A 330 -12.99 -24.65 4.79
CA LEU A 330 -11.75 -23.92 4.53
C LEU A 330 -10.67 -24.29 5.55
N ILE A 331 -11.00 -24.31 6.83
CA ILE A 331 -10.06 -24.69 7.90
C ILE A 331 -9.56 -26.12 7.72
N LYS A 332 -10.41 -27.06 7.27
CA LYS A 332 -10.08 -28.47 7.06
C LYS A 332 -9.40 -28.76 5.71
N SER A 333 -9.32 -27.76 4.82
CA SER A 333 -8.71 -27.94 3.49
C SER A 333 -7.21 -28.23 3.62
N LYS A 334 -6.82 -29.46 3.23
CA LYS A 334 -5.39 -29.87 3.24
C LYS A 334 -4.56 -29.10 2.22
N LYS A 335 -5.16 -28.76 1.06
CA LYS A 335 -4.49 -27.95 0.04
C LYS A 335 -4.17 -26.57 0.56
N ASP A 336 -5.18 -25.85 1.06
CA ASP A 336 -5.01 -24.48 1.54
C ASP A 336 -4.07 -24.42 2.76
N LEU A 337 -4.11 -25.46 3.62
CA LEU A 337 -3.16 -25.60 4.72
C LEU A 337 -1.72 -25.74 4.21
N ALA A 338 -1.47 -26.59 3.21
CA ALA A 338 -0.13 -26.78 2.66
C ALA A 338 0.40 -25.49 2.00
N GLU A 339 -0.42 -24.80 1.23
CA GLU A 339 -0.07 -23.52 0.62
C GLU A 339 0.22 -22.45 1.68
N HIS A 340 -0.58 -22.38 2.75
CA HIS A 340 -0.38 -21.45 3.85
C HIS A 340 0.93 -21.72 4.59
N MET A 341 1.23 -22.99 4.88
CA MET A 341 2.50 -23.42 5.51
C MET A 341 3.72 -22.95 4.70
N MET A 342 3.66 -23.10 3.36
CA MET A 342 4.76 -22.68 2.48
C MET A 342 5.02 -21.18 2.58
N LEU A 343 3.97 -20.34 2.61
CA LEU A 343 4.13 -18.89 2.74
C LEU A 343 4.64 -18.49 4.12
N VAL A 344 4.05 -19.05 5.18
CA VAL A 344 4.49 -18.75 6.56
C VAL A 344 5.96 -19.13 6.75
N ASP A 345 6.43 -20.24 6.17
CA ASP A 345 7.84 -20.64 6.26
C ASP A 345 8.76 -19.69 5.48
N LEU A 346 8.33 -19.23 4.30
CA LEU A 346 9.05 -18.24 3.51
C LEU A 346 9.18 -16.91 4.28
N GLU A 347 8.07 -16.37 4.79
CA GLU A 347 8.08 -15.11 5.55
C GLU A 347 8.85 -15.24 6.86
N ARG A 348 8.78 -16.38 7.54
CA ARG A 348 9.61 -16.69 8.69
C ARG A 348 11.10 -16.63 8.34
N HIS A 349 11.49 -17.20 7.21
CA HIS A 349 12.87 -17.16 6.71
C HIS A 349 13.30 -15.71 6.44
N ASP A 350 12.49 -14.93 5.74
CA ASP A 350 12.78 -13.54 5.41
C ASP A 350 12.92 -12.69 6.67
N LEU A 351 11.99 -12.82 7.64
CA LEU A 351 12.06 -12.12 8.93
C LEU A 351 13.31 -12.54 9.71
N SER A 352 13.71 -13.82 9.67
CA SER A 352 14.89 -14.31 10.38
C SER A 352 16.20 -13.68 9.89
N SER A 353 16.21 -13.13 8.67
CA SER A 353 17.39 -12.44 8.13
C SER A 353 17.61 -11.04 8.72
N VAL A 354 16.56 -10.44 9.34
CA VAL A 354 16.59 -9.06 9.88
C VAL A 354 16.24 -8.98 11.36
N CYS A 355 15.75 -10.06 11.95
CA CYS A 355 15.41 -10.15 13.37
C CYS A 355 16.53 -10.80 14.20
N GLU A 356 16.49 -10.65 15.51
CA GLU A 356 17.40 -11.35 16.42
C GLU A 356 17.27 -12.87 16.26
N PRO A 357 18.37 -13.62 16.23
CA PRO A 357 18.33 -15.07 16.10
C PRO A 357 17.43 -15.72 17.15
N GLY A 358 16.48 -16.54 16.71
CA GLY A 358 15.54 -17.25 17.58
C GLY A 358 14.36 -16.41 18.07
N SER A 359 14.23 -15.13 17.68
CA SER A 359 13.12 -14.26 18.09
C SER A 359 11.87 -14.38 17.21
N VAL A 360 11.98 -14.97 16.01
CA VAL A 360 10.83 -15.12 15.11
C VAL A 360 9.94 -16.27 15.57
N ILE A 361 8.71 -15.94 15.95
CA ILE A 361 7.70 -16.88 16.48
C ILE A 361 6.41 -16.81 15.67
N TRP A 362 5.65 -17.88 15.68
CA TRP A 362 4.26 -17.89 15.23
C TRP A 362 3.37 -17.62 16.45
N SER A 363 2.68 -16.49 16.46
CA SER A 363 1.75 -16.20 17.56
C SER A 363 0.42 -16.94 17.37
N ASP A 364 -0.10 -16.92 16.12
CA ASP A 364 -1.37 -17.53 15.76
C ASP A 364 -1.25 -18.10 14.34
N PHE A 365 -1.37 -19.42 14.21
CA PHE A 365 -1.13 -20.08 12.94
C PHE A 365 -2.33 -20.00 11.99
N ARG A 366 -3.55 -19.96 12.51
CA ARG A 366 -4.81 -19.79 11.77
C ARG A 366 -5.79 -18.99 12.61
N ILE A 367 -6.17 -17.83 12.14
CA ILE A 367 -7.17 -16.98 12.79
C ILE A 367 -8.39 -16.91 11.90
#